data_1baf2d27d7bffd486cb975ed04a0605e
#
_entry.id   1baf2d27d7bffd486cb975ed04a0605e
#
_cell.length_a   1.000
_cell.length_b   1.000
_cell.length_c   1.000
_cell.angle_alpha   90.00
_cell.angle_beta   90.00
_cell.angle_gamma   90.00
#
_symmetry.space_group_name_H-M   'P 1'
#
loop_
_entity.id
_entity.type
_entity.pdbx_description
1 polymer ?
#
loop_
_entity_poly.entity_id
_entity_poly.type
_entity_poly.pdbx_seq_one_letter_code
_entity_poly.pdbx_strand_id
1 'polypeptide(L)'
;VGSVKGCVHQAVGSVLKKAGVAFIGSHPMAGSEKQGMEHASGDLFRDATCILTNDEHVHEDVLLLLQRFWERVGCHCIRMKAADHDSSVARISHIPHALSALCVHSALDGGDTKLLGLVSAGGFRDTTRVSMGEPSMWAEILAENAPAVLERLDEALSQLGQVRNWLAAGDKEALREWLKAA
;
A
#
# COMPACT_ATOMS: atom_id res chain seq x y z
N VAL A 1 -3.81 -2.41 14.93
CA VAL A 1 -3.27 -1.50 13.90
C VAL A 1 -2.24 -2.27 13.09
N GLY A 2 -2.20 -2.09 11.79
CA GLY A 2 -1.24 -2.75 10.89
C GLY A 2 -1.58 -2.48 9.42
N SER A 3 -0.66 -2.79 8.52
CA SER A 3 -0.77 -2.54 7.08
C SER A 3 -1.64 -3.57 6.35
N VAL A 4 -1.75 -4.79 6.85
CA VAL A 4 -2.59 -5.87 6.31
C VAL A 4 -3.63 -6.27 7.36
N LYS A 5 -4.81 -6.72 6.94
CA LYS A 5 -5.92 -7.05 7.83
C LYS A 5 -6.29 -8.52 7.83
N GLY A 6 -6.34 -9.16 6.66
CA GLY A 6 -6.81 -10.54 6.52
C GLY A 6 -5.99 -11.52 7.33
N CYS A 7 -4.65 -11.46 7.25
CA CYS A 7 -3.75 -12.32 8.03
C CYS A 7 -3.97 -12.16 9.53
N VAL A 8 -4.19 -10.93 10.02
CA VAL A 8 -4.40 -10.67 11.46
C VAL A 8 -5.77 -11.21 11.91
N HIS A 9 -6.85 -10.97 11.14
CA HIS A 9 -8.17 -11.54 11.44
C HIS A 9 -8.12 -13.07 11.49
N GLN A 10 -7.44 -13.70 10.54
CA GLN A 10 -7.26 -15.17 10.52
C GLN A 10 -6.46 -15.67 11.72
N ALA A 11 -5.38 -14.99 12.09
CA ALA A 11 -4.50 -15.44 13.17
C ALA A 11 -5.13 -15.30 14.56
N VAL A 12 -5.82 -14.19 14.84
CA VAL A 12 -6.26 -13.87 16.20
C VAL A 12 -7.77 -13.81 16.41
N GLY A 13 -8.58 -13.63 15.36
CA GLY A 13 -10.02 -13.38 15.46
C GLY A 13 -10.75 -14.46 16.25
N SER A 14 -10.57 -15.72 15.89
CA SER A 14 -11.23 -16.84 16.55
C SER A 14 -10.76 -17.05 18.01
N VAL A 15 -9.49 -16.79 18.29
CA VAL A 15 -8.88 -16.93 19.63
C VAL A 15 -9.43 -15.85 20.56
N LEU A 16 -9.45 -14.60 20.12
CA LEU A 16 -9.95 -13.48 20.88
C LEU A 16 -11.46 -13.61 21.12
N LYS A 17 -12.22 -14.02 20.12
CA LYS A 17 -13.66 -14.28 20.26
C LYS A 17 -13.96 -15.34 21.33
N LYS A 18 -13.21 -16.45 21.37
CA LYS A 18 -13.35 -17.49 22.41
C LYS A 18 -12.98 -16.96 23.79
N ALA A 19 -12.05 -16.02 23.87
CA ALA A 19 -11.65 -15.36 25.13
C ALA A 19 -12.61 -14.23 25.55
N GLY A 20 -13.67 -13.96 24.80
CA GLY A 20 -14.59 -12.86 25.08
C GLY A 20 -14.00 -11.45 24.84
N VAL A 21 -12.91 -11.37 24.07
CA VAL A 21 -12.22 -10.12 23.71
C VAL A 21 -12.71 -9.63 22.36
N ALA A 22 -13.21 -8.39 22.31
CA ALA A 22 -13.60 -7.74 21.08
C ALA A 22 -12.37 -7.40 20.24
N PHE A 23 -12.36 -7.79 18.97
CA PHE A 23 -11.29 -7.48 18.03
C PHE A 23 -11.84 -6.75 16.81
N ILE A 24 -11.28 -5.58 16.53
CA ILE A 24 -11.58 -4.77 15.36
C ILE A 24 -10.24 -4.32 14.76
N GLY A 25 -10.01 -4.62 13.50
CA GLY A 25 -8.81 -4.17 12.80
C GLY A 25 -8.86 -2.66 12.54
N SER A 26 -7.73 -1.98 12.64
CA SER A 26 -7.60 -0.56 12.30
C SER A 26 -6.38 -0.35 11.42
N HIS A 27 -6.51 0.51 10.40
CA HIS A 27 -5.39 0.96 9.59
C HIS A 27 -5.52 2.47 9.32
N PRO A 28 -4.88 3.32 10.13
CA PRO A 28 -4.74 4.72 9.77
C PRO A 28 -3.80 4.83 8.56
N MET A 29 -4.32 5.39 7.47
CA MET A 29 -3.57 5.62 6.23
C MET A 29 -2.68 6.85 6.39
N ALA A 30 -1.71 6.72 7.27
CA ALA A 30 -0.76 7.76 7.63
C ALA A 30 0.61 7.13 7.87
N GLY A 31 1.66 7.83 7.47
CA GLY A 31 3.03 7.36 7.64
C GLY A 31 4.00 8.27 6.91
N SER A 32 5.27 8.04 7.12
CA SER A 32 6.35 8.67 6.38
C SER A 32 7.47 7.67 6.14
N GLU A 33 8.35 7.95 5.19
CA GLU A 33 9.58 7.20 4.96
C GLU A 33 10.62 7.38 6.09
N LYS A 34 10.38 8.33 7.00
CA LYS A 34 11.26 8.63 8.12
C LYS A 34 10.96 7.73 9.32
N GLN A 35 11.99 7.25 9.97
CA GLN A 35 11.90 6.40 11.16
C GLN A 35 12.47 7.11 12.39
N GLY A 36 12.04 6.64 13.57
CA GLY A 36 12.54 7.13 14.84
C GLY A 36 11.65 8.18 15.52
N MET A 37 11.78 8.29 16.82
CA MET A 37 10.97 9.20 17.64
C MET A 37 11.23 10.68 17.32
N GLU A 38 12.41 11.02 16.80
CA GLU A 38 12.79 12.36 16.35
C GLU A 38 11.93 12.86 15.17
N HIS A 39 11.26 11.95 14.47
CA HIS A 39 10.35 12.26 13.37
C HIS A 39 8.86 12.17 13.76
N ALA A 40 8.58 11.93 15.06
CA ALA A 40 7.21 11.88 15.53
C ALA A 40 6.53 13.24 15.39
N SER A 41 5.26 13.23 14.95
CA SER A 41 4.44 14.44 14.83
C SER A 41 3.09 14.20 15.50
N GLY A 42 2.64 15.16 16.31
CA GLY A 42 1.29 15.15 16.89
C GLY A 42 0.18 15.27 15.85
N ASP A 43 0.51 15.74 14.66
CA ASP A 43 -0.45 15.91 13.56
C ASP A 43 -0.45 14.74 12.56
N LEU A 44 0.29 13.65 12.83
CA LEU A 44 0.44 12.51 11.92
C LEU A 44 -0.90 11.95 11.41
N PHE A 45 -1.91 11.95 12.25
CA PHE A 45 -3.22 11.38 11.94
C PHE A 45 -4.28 12.43 11.52
N ARG A 46 -3.91 13.72 11.53
CA ARG A 46 -4.84 14.79 11.15
C ARG A 46 -5.26 14.63 9.69
N ASP A 47 -6.58 14.59 9.47
CA ASP A 47 -7.21 14.42 8.16
C ASP A 47 -6.87 13.10 7.45
N ALA A 48 -6.19 12.17 8.14
CA ALA A 48 -5.91 10.85 7.59
C ALA A 48 -7.16 9.96 7.61
N THR A 49 -7.30 9.09 6.62
CA THR A 49 -8.32 8.05 6.63
C THR A 49 -7.90 6.92 7.56
N CYS A 50 -8.77 6.51 8.49
CA CYS A 50 -8.58 5.28 9.25
C CYS A 50 -9.61 4.23 8.81
N ILE A 51 -9.11 3.11 8.28
CA ILE A 51 -9.96 1.99 7.86
C ILE A 51 -10.20 1.07 9.06
N LEU A 52 -11.49 0.79 9.36
CA LEU A 52 -11.91 -0.13 10.40
C LEU A 52 -12.48 -1.41 9.76
N THR A 53 -11.97 -2.58 10.18
CA THR A 53 -12.46 -3.88 9.72
C THR A 53 -13.07 -4.65 10.89
N ASN A 54 -14.32 -5.10 10.74
CA ASN A 54 -15.10 -5.79 11.78
C ASN A 54 -15.60 -7.15 11.27
N ASP A 55 -14.70 -7.99 10.81
CA ASP A 55 -15.00 -9.32 10.26
C ASP A 55 -15.45 -10.29 11.37
N GLU A 56 -15.12 -10.00 12.63
CA GLU A 56 -15.55 -10.75 13.81
C GLU A 56 -16.98 -10.42 14.26
N HIS A 57 -17.64 -9.47 13.59
CA HIS A 57 -18.99 -9.00 13.92
C HIS A 57 -19.14 -8.54 15.37
N VAL A 58 -18.17 -7.75 15.85
CA VAL A 58 -18.24 -7.11 17.18
C VAL A 58 -19.42 -6.14 17.20
N HIS A 59 -20.05 -6.02 18.39
CA HIS A 59 -21.23 -5.18 18.59
C HIS A 59 -20.97 -3.72 18.18
N GLU A 60 -21.99 -3.08 17.62
CA GLU A 60 -21.90 -1.73 17.04
C GLU A 60 -21.40 -0.68 18.05
N ASP A 61 -21.79 -0.77 19.31
CA ASP A 61 -21.36 0.18 20.34
C ASP A 61 -19.84 0.17 20.55
N VAL A 62 -19.21 -1.02 20.46
CA VAL A 62 -17.76 -1.16 20.59
C VAL A 62 -17.06 -0.61 19.34
N LEU A 63 -17.62 -0.86 18.15
CA LEU A 63 -17.12 -0.32 16.90
C LEU A 63 -17.20 1.23 16.91
N LEU A 64 -18.32 1.79 17.35
CA LEU A 64 -18.51 3.24 17.50
C LEU A 64 -17.54 3.83 18.53
N LEU A 65 -17.23 3.13 19.63
CA LEU A 65 -16.24 3.59 20.60
C LEU A 65 -14.86 3.72 19.95
N LEU A 66 -14.43 2.71 19.19
CA LEU A 66 -13.15 2.74 18.47
C LEU A 66 -13.13 3.82 17.37
N GLN A 67 -14.24 3.96 16.63
CA GLN A 67 -14.38 5.03 15.64
C GLN A 67 -14.20 6.41 16.26
N ARG A 68 -14.88 6.70 17.37
CA ARG A 68 -14.75 7.98 18.11
C ARG A 68 -13.34 8.21 18.63
N PHE A 69 -12.62 7.15 19.01
CA PHE A 69 -11.21 7.26 19.39
C PHE A 69 -10.38 7.80 18.20
N TRP A 70 -10.48 7.18 17.01
CA TRP A 70 -9.74 7.63 15.85
C TRP A 70 -10.15 9.01 15.36
N GLU A 71 -11.43 9.36 15.42
CA GLU A 71 -11.94 10.69 15.10
C GLU A 71 -11.37 11.77 16.04
N ARG A 72 -11.22 11.48 17.33
CA ARG A 72 -10.57 12.39 18.29
C ARG A 72 -9.07 12.56 18.04
N VAL A 73 -8.44 11.57 17.46
CA VAL A 73 -7.03 11.64 17.05
C VAL A 73 -6.86 12.42 15.74
N GLY A 74 -7.97 12.73 15.06
CA GLY A 74 -7.98 13.53 13.83
C GLY A 74 -8.26 12.77 12.55
N CYS A 75 -8.54 11.46 12.62
CA CYS A 75 -8.84 10.65 11.45
C CYS A 75 -10.28 10.79 10.96
N HIS A 76 -10.48 10.54 9.66
CA HIS A 76 -11.77 10.22 9.07
C HIS A 76 -11.92 8.70 8.97
N CYS A 77 -12.91 8.12 9.65
CA CYS A 77 -13.07 6.67 9.68
C CYS A 77 -13.96 6.19 8.53
N ILE A 78 -13.52 5.10 7.88
CA ILE A 78 -14.34 4.34 6.95
C ILE A 78 -14.36 2.87 7.38
N ARG A 79 -15.40 2.13 6.99
CA ARG A 79 -15.60 0.73 7.37
C ARG A 79 -15.61 -0.14 6.12
N MET A 80 -14.89 -1.26 6.15
CA MET A 80 -14.92 -2.26 5.08
C MET A 80 -14.54 -3.63 5.63
N LYS A 81 -14.68 -4.67 4.83
CA LYS A 81 -14.18 -6.00 5.16
C LYS A 81 -12.65 -6.05 5.04
N ALA A 82 -12.02 -6.95 5.79
CA ALA A 82 -10.58 -7.17 5.70
C ALA A 82 -10.10 -7.50 4.28
N ALA A 83 -10.85 -8.32 3.55
CA ALA A 83 -10.53 -8.67 2.16
C ALA A 83 -10.59 -7.46 1.21
N ASP A 84 -11.59 -6.58 1.37
CA ASP A 84 -11.72 -5.37 0.55
C ASP A 84 -10.61 -4.37 0.87
N HIS A 85 -10.22 -4.28 2.15
CA HIS A 85 -9.07 -3.51 2.60
C HIS A 85 -7.79 -4.00 1.91
N ASP A 86 -7.49 -5.29 2.02
CA ASP A 86 -6.24 -5.88 1.52
C ASP A 86 -6.15 -5.78 -0.01
N SER A 87 -7.25 -5.96 -0.73
CA SER A 87 -7.34 -5.72 -2.17
C SER A 87 -7.11 -4.25 -2.52
N SER A 88 -7.67 -3.32 -1.74
CA SER A 88 -7.51 -1.88 -1.98
C SER A 88 -6.07 -1.42 -1.76
N VAL A 89 -5.45 -1.80 -0.63
CA VAL A 89 -4.06 -1.39 -0.34
C VAL A 89 -3.05 -2.07 -1.26
N ALA A 90 -3.36 -3.27 -1.78
CA ALA A 90 -2.54 -3.89 -2.82
C ALA A 90 -2.44 -2.98 -4.05
N ARG A 91 -3.56 -2.37 -4.49
CA ARG A 91 -3.61 -1.49 -5.67
C ARG A 91 -2.92 -0.15 -5.46
N ILE A 92 -3.19 0.52 -4.32
CA ILE A 92 -2.81 1.93 -4.12
C ILE A 92 -1.52 2.12 -3.31
N SER A 93 -0.99 1.04 -2.73
CA SER A 93 0.20 1.09 -1.87
C SER A 93 1.23 0.01 -2.23
N HIS A 94 0.85 -1.27 -2.21
CA HIS A 94 1.82 -2.37 -2.30
C HIS A 94 2.41 -2.49 -3.71
N ILE A 95 1.58 -2.49 -4.76
CA ILE A 95 2.07 -2.50 -6.15
C ILE A 95 2.84 -1.22 -6.50
N PRO A 96 2.38 0.00 -6.19
CA PRO A 96 3.19 1.20 -6.38
C PRO A 96 4.58 1.11 -5.74
N HIS A 97 4.69 0.55 -4.53
CA HIS A 97 5.98 0.36 -3.88
C HIS A 97 6.87 -0.65 -4.63
N ALA A 98 6.32 -1.81 -4.99
CA ALA A 98 7.05 -2.83 -5.74
C ALA A 98 7.52 -2.31 -7.11
N LEU A 99 6.67 -1.58 -7.84
CA LEU A 99 7.02 -0.97 -9.13
C LEU A 99 8.06 0.14 -8.97
N SER A 100 7.98 0.93 -7.90
CA SER A 100 8.99 1.92 -7.55
C SER A 100 10.36 1.27 -7.32
N ALA A 101 10.42 0.19 -6.56
CA ALA A 101 11.64 -0.58 -6.37
C ALA A 101 12.16 -1.19 -7.69
N LEU A 102 11.26 -1.71 -8.54
CA LEU A 102 11.61 -2.21 -9.87
C LEU A 102 12.22 -1.11 -10.74
N CYS A 103 11.70 0.13 -10.70
CA CYS A 103 12.28 1.25 -11.44
C CYS A 103 13.74 1.52 -11.01
N VAL A 104 14.04 1.44 -9.70
CA VAL A 104 15.41 1.59 -9.19
C VAL A 104 16.29 0.46 -9.68
N HIS A 105 15.86 -0.81 -9.52
CA HIS A 105 16.62 -1.97 -9.97
C HIS A 105 16.91 -1.92 -11.47
N SER A 106 15.88 -1.61 -12.28
CA SER A 106 16.04 -1.50 -13.74
C SER A 106 16.99 -0.38 -14.16
N ALA A 107 17.03 0.72 -13.44
CA ALA A 107 17.94 1.84 -13.72
C ALA A 107 19.38 1.50 -13.34
N LEU A 108 19.62 0.74 -12.27
CA LEU A 108 20.95 0.44 -11.75
C LEU A 108 21.57 -0.81 -12.37
N ASP A 109 20.76 -1.70 -12.95
CA ASP A 109 21.22 -2.93 -13.55
C ASP A 109 22.01 -2.66 -14.84
N GLY A 110 23.33 -2.90 -14.79
CA GLY A 110 24.24 -2.72 -15.93
C GLY A 110 24.53 -1.26 -16.31
N GLY A 111 24.05 -0.27 -15.54
CA GLY A 111 24.25 1.15 -15.81
C GLY A 111 25.44 1.78 -15.09
N ASP A 112 26.03 2.85 -15.67
CA ASP A 112 26.96 3.73 -14.95
C ASP A 112 26.16 4.58 -13.93
N THR A 113 26.22 4.20 -12.66
CA THR A 113 25.46 4.86 -11.58
C THR A 113 25.81 6.33 -11.41
N LYS A 114 27.05 6.77 -11.73
CA LYS A 114 27.47 8.17 -11.68
C LYS A 114 26.80 8.95 -12.80
N LEU A 115 26.83 8.42 -14.02
CA LEU A 115 26.19 9.06 -15.17
C LEU A 115 24.67 9.13 -14.95
N LEU A 116 24.04 8.04 -14.52
CA LEU A 116 22.61 7.99 -14.23
C LEU A 116 22.21 8.98 -13.15
N GLY A 117 23.03 9.15 -12.11
CA GLY A 117 22.81 10.16 -11.09
C GLY A 117 22.85 11.59 -11.62
N LEU A 118 23.78 11.90 -12.56
CA LEU A 118 23.88 13.21 -13.18
C LEU A 118 22.70 13.57 -14.08
N VAL A 119 22.14 12.58 -14.79
CA VAL A 119 21.00 12.81 -15.71
C VAL A 119 19.64 12.58 -15.05
N SER A 120 19.63 12.10 -13.79
CA SER A 120 18.40 11.89 -13.03
C SER A 120 17.70 13.21 -12.75
N ALA A 121 16.44 13.31 -13.16
CA ALA A 121 15.58 14.47 -12.96
C ALA A 121 14.42 14.17 -11.98
N GLY A 122 13.53 15.14 -11.80
CA GLY A 122 12.41 15.06 -10.86
C GLY A 122 11.54 13.84 -11.05
N GLY A 123 11.20 13.47 -12.29
CA GLY A 123 10.35 12.33 -12.59
C GLY A 123 10.87 11.00 -12.01
N PHE A 124 12.17 10.72 -12.17
CA PHE A 124 12.76 9.51 -11.58
C PHE A 124 12.71 9.57 -10.05
N ARG A 125 13.11 10.70 -9.47
CA ARG A 125 13.15 10.92 -8.03
C ARG A 125 11.78 10.77 -7.37
N ASP A 126 10.76 11.37 -7.98
CA ASP A 126 9.39 11.32 -7.45
C ASP A 126 8.81 9.90 -7.55
N THR A 127 9.05 9.19 -8.67
CA THR A 127 8.60 7.81 -8.89
C THR A 127 9.30 6.83 -7.93
N THR A 128 10.58 7.05 -7.62
CA THR A 128 11.38 6.11 -6.80
C THR A 128 11.42 6.46 -5.32
N ARG A 129 10.91 7.60 -4.90
CA ARG A 129 10.91 8.03 -3.49
C ARG A 129 10.28 7.01 -2.54
N VAL A 130 9.17 6.40 -2.93
CA VAL A 130 8.46 5.44 -2.07
C VAL A 130 9.22 4.14 -1.86
N SER A 131 10.17 3.76 -2.74
CA SER A 131 11.02 2.58 -2.56
C SER A 131 12.06 2.73 -1.44
N MET A 132 12.18 3.92 -0.84
CA MET A 132 13.08 4.18 0.30
C MET A 132 12.53 3.67 1.65
N GLY A 133 11.35 3.07 1.66
CA GLY A 133 10.78 2.47 2.86
C GLY A 133 11.65 1.32 3.39
N GLU A 134 11.50 1.02 4.68
CA GLU A 134 12.32 0.00 5.36
C GLU A 134 12.10 -1.39 4.72
N PRO A 135 13.17 -2.06 4.22
CA PRO A 135 13.03 -3.27 3.41
C PRO A 135 12.39 -4.45 4.13
N SER A 136 12.72 -4.68 5.41
CA SER A 136 12.16 -5.80 6.17
C SER A 136 10.65 -5.63 6.38
N MET A 137 10.22 -4.42 6.72
CA MET A 137 8.80 -4.10 6.87
C MET A 137 8.03 -4.32 5.56
N TRP A 138 8.58 -3.86 4.44
CA TRP A 138 7.91 -4.02 3.14
C TRP A 138 7.90 -5.46 2.64
N ALA A 139 8.95 -6.24 2.93
CA ALA A 139 8.96 -7.67 2.62
C ALA A 139 7.84 -8.41 3.37
N GLU A 140 7.63 -8.11 4.65
CA GLU A 140 6.52 -8.66 5.43
C GLU A 140 5.15 -8.20 4.88
N ILE A 141 4.95 -6.91 4.61
CA ILE A 141 3.71 -6.39 4.06
C ILE A 141 3.34 -7.08 2.75
N LEU A 142 4.28 -7.22 1.82
CA LEU A 142 4.05 -7.87 0.54
C LEU A 142 3.74 -9.37 0.70
N ALA A 143 4.47 -10.06 1.60
CA ALA A 143 4.27 -11.47 1.88
C ALA A 143 2.92 -11.76 2.57
N GLU A 144 2.54 -10.94 3.55
CA GLU A 144 1.27 -11.10 4.27
C GLU A 144 0.05 -10.82 3.38
N ASN A 145 0.18 -9.94 2.37
CA ASN A 145 -0.87 -9.64 1.40
C ASN A 145 -0.63 -10.32 0.05
N ALA A 146 0.19 -11.38 0.00
CA ALA A 146 0.61 -12.01 -1.25
C ALA A 146 -0.53 -12.35 -2.23
N PRO A 147 -1.68 -12.91 -1.81
CA PRO A 147 -2.75 -13.22 -2.76
C PRO A 147 -3.24 -11.99 -3.54
N ALA A 148 -3.50 -10.87 -2.86
CA ALA A 148 -3.96 -9.65 -3.51
C ALA A 148 -2.84 -8.95 -4.30
N VAL A 149 -1.61 -9.02 -3.82
CA VAL A 149 -0.43 -8.44 -4.49
C VAL A 149 -0.14 -9.19 -5.80
N LEU A 150 -0.18 -10.55 -5.78
CA LEU A 150 0.06 -11.36 -6.98
C LEU A 150 -0.97 -11.08 -8.06
N GLU A 151 -2.26 -11.01 -7.72
CA GLU A 151 -3.32 -10.68 -8.68
C GLU A 151 -3.05 -9.32 -9.37
N ARG A 152 -2.66 -8.31 -8.61
CA ARG A 152 -2.35 -6.98 -9.17
C ARG A 152 -1.03 -6.96 -9.94
N LEU A 153 -0.07 -7.76 -9.53
CA LEU A 153 1.21 -7.89 -10.24
C LEU A 153 1.00 -8.55 -11.62
N ASP A 154 0.16 -9.56 -11.70
CA ASP A 154 -0.20 -10.21 -12.97
C ASP A 154 -0.91 -9.23 -13.92
N GLU A 155 -1.81 -8.39 -13.40
CA GLU A 155 -2.41 -7.31 -14.19
C GLU A 155 -1.36 -6.32 -14.72
N ALA A 156 -0.41 -5.90 -13.88
CA ALA A 156 0.66 -4.99 -14.27
C ALA A 156 1.57 -5.61 -15.34
N LEU A 157 1.93 -6.88 -15.19
CA LEU A 157 2.72 -7.63 -16.18
C LEU A 157 1.99 -7.73 -17.53
N SER A 158 0.68 -7.99 -17.50
CA SER A 158 -0.15 -8.01 -18.70
C SER A 158 -0.13 -6.65 -19.42
N GLN A 159 -0.32 -5.55 -18.68
CA GLN A 159 -0.28 -4.20 -19.26
C GLN A 159 1.10 -3.85 -19.82
N LEU A 160 2.17 -4.17 -19.09
CA LEU A 160 3.54 -3.98 -19.57
C LEU A 160 3.82 -4.78 -20.86
N GLY A 161 3.27 -6.00 -20.96
CA GLY A 161 3.32 -6.81 -22.16
C GLY A 161 2.63 -6.13 -23.35
N GLN A 162 1.49 -5.50 -23.14
CA GLN A 162 0.80 -4.72 -24.18
C GLN A 162 1.61 -3.51 -24.62
N VAL A 163 2.13 -2.73 -23.66
CA VAL A 163 3.00 -1.56 -23.95
C VAL A 163 4.22 -1.99 -24.79
N ARG A 164 4.87 -3.10 -24.41
CA ARG A 164 5.99 -3.66 -25.16
C ARG A 164 5.60 -4.01 -26.60
N ASN A 165 4.42 -4.61 -26.80
CA ASN A 165 3.94 -4.97 -28.15
C ASN A 165 3.65 -3.73 -29.00
N TRP A 166 3.00 -2.70 -28.45
CA TRP A 166 2.77 -1.44 -29.17
C TRP A 166 4.09 -0.73 -29.54
N LEU A 167 5.07 -0.74 -28.64
CA LEU A 167 6.41 -0.21 -28.93
C LEU A 167 7.08 -0.98 -30.06
N ALA A 168 7.02 -2.31 -30.06
CA ALA A 168 7.60 -3.16 -31.13
C ALA A 168 6.91 -2.96 -32.48
N ALA A 169 5.60 -2.69 -32.48
CA ALA A 169 4.82 -2.40 -33.67
C ALA A 169 4.91 -0.93 -34.14
N GLY A 170 5.47 -0.03 -33.34
CA GLY A 170 5.47 1.41 -33.60
C GLY A 170 4.08 2.06 -33.48
N ASP A 171 3.18 1.43 -32.77
CA ASP A 171 1.79 1.89 -32.59
C ASP A 171 1.71 3.04 -31.57
N LYS A 172 1.98 4.24 -32.07
CA LYS A 172 1.95 5.47 -31.26
C LYS A 172 0.54 5.84 -30.81
N GLU A 173 -0.48 5.45 -31.57
CA GLU A 173 -1.87 5.81 -31.23
C GLU A 173 -2.34 4.98 -30.02
N ALA A 174 -2.13 3.67 -30.03
CA ALA A 174 -2.44 2.83 -28.87
C ALA A 174 -1.69 3.26 -27.61
N LEU A 175 -0.41 3.63 -27.73
CA LEU A 175 0.37 4.18 -26.62
C LEU A 175 -0.22 5.48 -26.08
N ARG A 176 -0.63 6.38 -26.98
CA ARG A 176 -1.23 7.67 -26.59
C ARG A 176 -2.54 7.47 -25.84
N GLU A 177 -3.42 6.64 -26.35
CA GLU A 177 -4.71 6.39 -25.70
C GLU A 177 -4.54 5.70 -24.33
N TRP A 178 -3.60 4.77 -24.20
CA TRP A 178 -3.27 4.15 -22.92
C TRP A 178 -2.73 5.16 -21.90
N LEU A 179 -1.80 6.04 -22.31
CA LEU A 179 -1.26 7.10 -21.43
C LEU A 179 -2.31 8.13 -21.04
N LYS A 180 -3.26 8.42 -21.93
CA LYS A 180 -4.34 9.36 -21.68
C LYS A 180 -5.40 8.82 -20.71
N ALA A 181 -5.51 7.50 -20.61
CA ALA A 181 -6.43 6.81 -19.68
C ALA A 181 -5.88 6.69 -18.25
N ALA A 182 -4.59 6.99 -18.04
CA ALA A 182 -3.94 6.98 -16.73
C ALA A 182 -4.16 8.31 -16.01
#